data_ec3f9cd2cc0b58e5d0e340f7a04439c1
#
_entry.id   ec3f9cd2cc0b58e5d0e340f7a04439c1
#
_cell.length_a   1.000
_cell.length_b   1.000
_cell.length_c   1.000
_cell.angle_alpha   90.00
_cell.angle_beta   90.00
_cell.angle_gamma   90.00
#
_symmetry.space_group_name_H-M   'P 1'
#
loop_
_entity.id
_entity.type
_entity.pdbx_description
1 polymer ?
#
loop_
_entity_poly.entity_id
_entity_poly.type
_entity_poly.pdbx_seq_one_letter_code
_entity_poly.pdbx_strand_id
1 'polypeptide(L)'
;MASITSLNSARAARTPVGTASSGMGPSAQLLSGEALSLVGVTRAFGALRAVDDVSLNVTAGQKYAVLGSNGAGKTTLFNAITGDFPPTAGRIHFFGEDITELPPHERIRKGLRRTYQSSLLFRELTVRENLFLAVRGVAGGRFSFLRARAGHASTRATRDLLERARLSHIADERVANLAHGQQRQLEIGMALAGAPRLILFDEPAAGLSPAERRELVALLRSLPAHMSFVLIEHDLDIALRVVDRVTVMHNGRVLRTGSPSEIENDAQVQAIYMGSRH
;
A
#
# COMPACT_ATOMS: atom_id res chain seq x y z
N MET A 1 35.91 4.54 77.48
CA MET A 1 35.53 5.99 77.63
C MET A 1 34.58 6.22 76.46
N ALA A 2 33.35 6.21 76.70
CA ALA A 2 32.44 7.34 76.90
C ALA A 2 32.24 8.08 75.59
N SER A 3 31.11 8.36 75.05
CA SER A 3 29.72 8.57 75.44
C SER A 3 28.90 8.75 74.15
N ILE A 4 27.77 8.11 73.96
CA ILE A 4 26.36 8.54 74.27
C ILE A 4 25.86 9.75 73.44
N THR A 5 24.67 9.54 72.86
CA THR A 5 23.53 10.43 72.65
C THR A 5 23.46 11.12 71.30
N SER A 6 22.36 11.20 70.58
CA SER A 6 20.91 10.93 70.78
C SER A 6 20.14 11.01 69.48
N LEU A 7 19.11 10.22 69.41
CA LEU A 7 17.79 10.44 68.80
C LEU A 7 17.49 11.81 68.17
N ASN A 8 17.01 11.82 66.90
CA ASN A 8 15.67 12.34 66.70
C ASN A 8 15.01 11.85 65.38
N SER A 9 13.76 11.57 65.54
CA SER A 9 12.80 11.08 64.56
C SER A 9 12.38 12.16 63.57
N ALA A 10 12.24 11.83 62.31
CA ALA A 10 11.34 12.54 61.42
C ALA A 10 10.69 11.57 60.41
N ARG A 11 9.43 11.60 60.50
CA ARG A 11 8.32 10.86 59.92
C ARG A 11 8.34 10.82 58.39
N ALA A 12 8.17 9.63 57.84
CA ALA A 12 8.01 9.35 56.42
C ALA A 12 6.74 10.03 55.88
N ALA A 13 6.91 10.75 54.78
CA ALA A 13 5.83 11.10 53.86
C ALA A 13 5.75 10.04 52.74
N ARG A 14 4.64 9.34 52.68
CA ARG A 14 4.31 8.40 51.58
C ARG A 14 3.94 9.23 50.35
N THR A 15 4.68 9.08 49.28
CA THR A 15 4.31 9.51 47.92
C THR A 15 3.41 8.45 47.28
N PRO A 16 2.36 8.83 46.53
CA PRO A 16 1.44 7.89 45.97
C PRO A 16 2.05 7.20 44.72
N VAL A 17 1.72 5.92 44.61
CA VAL A 17 2.03 5.00 43.50
C VAL A 17 1.58 5.62 42.19
N GLY A 18 2.52 5.79 41.27
CA GLY A 18 2.27 6.18 39.89
C GLY A 18 1.44 5.10 39.17
N THR A 19 0.44 5.58 38.50
CA THR A 19 -0.43 4.83 37.59
C THR A 19 0.38 4.07 36.58
N ALA A 20 0.12 2.77 36.48
CA ALA A 20 0.66 1.89 35.45
C ALA A 20 0.29 2.44 34.07
N SER A 21 1.28 2.81 33.28
CA SER A 21 1.13 2.99 31.84
C SER A 21 0.83 1.61 31.25
N SER A 22 -0.39 1.43 30.78
CA SER A 22 -0.77 0.29 29.96
C SER A 22 0.15 0.25 28.74
N GLY A 23 1.12 -0.66 28.76
CA GLY A 23 2.00 -0.91 27.64
C GLY A 23 1.18 -1.35 26.44
N MET A 24 1.06 -0.47 25.46
CA MET A 24 0.63 -0.87 24.11
C MET A 24 1.62 -1.92 23.61
N GLY A 25 1.11 -3.10 23.25
CA GLY A 25 1.91 -4.21 22.73
C GLY A 25 2.68 -3.81 21.45
N PRO A 26 3.73 -4.53 21.07
CA PRO A 26 4.61 -4.20 19.96
C PRO A 26 3.90 -4.00 18.62
N SER A 27 2.69 -4.54 18.44
CA SER A 27 1.87 -4.36 17.24
C SER A 27 1.27 -2.96 17.11
N ALA A 28 1.04 -2.22 18.20
CA ALA A 28 0.47 -0.88 18.18
C ALA A 28 1.52 0.21 17.91
N GLN A 29 2.77 -0.01 18.30
CA GLN A 29 3.88 0.89 18.00
C GLN A 29 4.33 0.86 16.54
N LEU A 30 4.07 -0.25 15.80
CA LEU A 30 4.37 -0.37 14.37
C LEU A 30 3.40 0.43 13.48
N LEU A 31 2.25 0.87 14.00
CA LEU A 31 1.21 1.59 13.24
C LEU A 31 1.34 3.12 13.34
N SER A 32 2.22 3.66 14.15
CA SER A 32 2.32 5.10 14.43
C SER A 32 3.29 5.87 13.52
N GLY A 33 3.91 5.22 12.53
CA GLY A 33 4.90 5.82 11.63
C GLY A 33 4.39 6.09 10.22
N GLU A 34 5.13 6.90 9.46
CA GLU A 34 4.89 7.10 8.02
C GLU A 34 5.30 5.86 7.25
N ALA A 35 4.38 5.31 6.42
CA ALA A 35 4.67 4.20 5.52
C ALA A 35 5.34 4.67 4.23
N LEU A 36 4.90 5.82 3.71
CA LEU A 36 5.45 6.46 2.52
C LEU A 36 5.42 7.96 2.71
N SER A 37 6.55 8.62 2.46
CA SER A 37 6.64 10.08 2.47
C SER A 37 7.32 10.57 1.21
N LEU A 38 6.67 11.46 0.50
CA LEU A 38 7.20 12.17 -0.67
C LEU A 38 7.44 13.62 -0.28
N VAL A 39 8.65 14.14 -0.54
CA VAL A 39 9.04 15.51 -0.23
C VAL A 39 9.54 16.18 -1.49
N GLY A 40 8.74 17.10 -2.05
CA GLY A 40 9.08 17.90 -3.21
C GLY A 40 9.40 17.08 -4.47
N VAL A 41 8.77 15.92 -4.65
CA VAL A 41 9.09 15.00 -5.76
C VAL A 41 8.74 15.66 -7.09
N THR A 42 9.75 15.77 -7.94
CA THR A 42 9.64 16.32 -9.30
C THR A 42 10.18 15.32 -10.31
N ARG A 43 9.48 15.11 -11.43
CA ARG A 43 9.98 14.36 -12.58
C ARG A 43 9.74 15.14 -13.85
N ALA A 44 10.85 15.49 -14.50
CA ALA A 44 10.87 16.18 -15.79
C ALA A 44 11.35 15.23 -16.90
N PHE A 45 10.79 15.39 -18.10
CA PHE A 45 11.19 14.77 -19.35
C PHE A 45 11.45 15.90 -20.35
N GLY A 46 12.70 16.31 -20.47
CA GLY A 46 13.04 17.55 -21.19
C GLY A 46 12.37 18.77 -20.56
N ALA A 47 11.59 19.50 -21.33
CA ALA A 47 10.85 20.68 -20.87
C ALA A 47 9.55 20.35 -20.12
N LEU A 48 9.04 19.13 -20.26
CA LEU A 48 7.79 18.72 -19.62
C LEU A 48 8.04 18.26 -18.17
N ARG A 49 7.41 18.92 -17.20
CA ARG A 49 7.34 18.46 -15.81
C ARG A 49 6.09 17.61 -15.62
N ALA A 50 6.24 16.30 -15.74
CA ALA A 50 5.11 15.37 -15.57
C ALA A 50 4.67 15.22 -14.10
N VAL A 51 5.60 15.42 -13.16
CA VAL A 51 5.37 15.57 -11.71
C VAL A 51 6.17 16.80 -11.28
N ASP A 52 5.56 17.73 -10.56
CA ASP A 52 6.13 19.01 -10.19
C ASP A 52 5.85 19.34 -8.73
N ASP A 53 6.87 19.23 -7.88
CA ASP A 53 6.86 19.54 -6.46
C ASP A 53 5.76 18.82 -5.65
N VAL A 54 5.62 17.51 -5.86
CA VAL A 54 4.60 16.70 -5.18
C VAL A 54 5.11 16.25 -3.81
N SER A 55 4.37 16.65 -2.75
CA SER A 55 4.58 16.20 -1.39
C SER A 55 3.31 15.54 -0.86
N LEU A 56 3.43 14.34 -0.28
CA LEU A 56 2.35 13.63 0.39
C LEU A 56 2.90 12.64 1.42
N ASN A 57 2.08 12.31 2.41
CA ASN A 57 2.42 11.34 3.45
C ASN A 57 1.31 10.30 3.57
N VAL A 58 1.70 9.04 3.66
CA VAL A 58 0.83 7.89 3.93
C VAL A 58 1.25 7.27 5.24
N THR A 59 0.34 7.23 6.20
CA THR A 59 0.59 6.61 7.51
C THR A 59 0.54 5.07 7.40
N ALA A 60 1.27 4.37 8.27
CA ALA A 60 1.22 2.91 8.32
C ALA A 60 -0.21 2.42 8.63
N GLY A 61 -0.71 1.47 7.82
CA GLY A 61 -2.09 0.98 7.87
C GLY A 61 -3.10 1.83 7.10
N GLN A 62 -2.74 3.03 6.65
CA GLN A 62 -3.65 3.93 5.93
C GLN A 62 -3.96 3.42 4.52
N LYS A 63 -5.20 3.60 4.11
CA LYS A 63 -5.70 3.42 2.74
C LYS A 63 -5.73 4.79 2.07
N TYR A 64 -4.95 4.97 1.02
CA TYR A 64 -4.74 6.27 0.39
C TYR A 64 -5.10 6.23 -1.08
N ALA A 65 -5.63 7.32 -1.63
CA ALA A 65 -5.82 7.46 -3.07
C ALA A 65 -5.06 8.66 -3.64
N VAL A 66 -4.55 8.48 -4.84
CA VAL A 66 -4.07 9.55 -5.71
C VAL A 66 -4.98 9.61 -6.93
N LEU A 67 -5.80 10.64 -6.98
CA LEU A 67 -6.80 10.87 -8.02
C LEU A 67 -6.36 11.97 -9.00
N GLY A 68 -6.97 12.03 -10.15
CA GLY A 68 -6.73 13.07 -11.16
C GLY A 68 -7.14 12.60 -12.55
N SER A 69 -7.31 13.55 -13.46
CA SER A 69 -7.59 13.25 -14.87
C SER A 69 -6.43 12.52 -15.56
N ASN A 70 -6.65 12.02 -16.76
CA ASN A 70 -5.58 11.47 -17.60
C ASN A 70 -4.53 12.55 -17.86
N GLY A 71 -3.26 12.18 -17.79
CA GLY A 71 -2.16 13.13 -17.93
C GLY A 71 -1.84 13.95 -16.66
N ALA A 72 -2.54 13.77 -15.54
CA ALA A 72 -2.26 14.49 -14.29
C ALA A 72 -0.93 14.13 -13.62
N GLY A 73 -0.18 13.13 -14.13
CA GLY A 73 1.13 12.72 -13.59
C GLY A 73 1.10 11.53 -12.64
N LYS A 74 -0.06 10.92 -12.40
CA LYS A 74 -0.25 9.82 -11.43
C LYS A 74 0.66 8.61 -11.69
N THR A 75 0.64 8.06 -12.89
CA THR A 75 1.48 6.91 -13.28
C THR A 75 2.96 7.27 -13.22
N THR A 76 3.33 8.50 -13.60
CA THR A 76 4.71 8.99 -13.45
C THR A 76 5.13 9.03 -11.98
N LEU A 77 4.24 9.49 -11.10
CA LEU A 77 4.50 9.47 -9.65
C LEU A 77 4.69 8.04 -9.14
N PHE A 78 3.84 7.09 -9.53
CA PHE A 78 3.99 5.68 -9.16
C PHE A 78 5.30 5.08 -9.66
N ASN A 79 5.70 5.38 -10.90
CA ASN A 79 6.96 4.92 -11.46
C ASN A 79 8.17 5.47 -10.68
N ALA A 80 8.10 6.71 -10.19
CA ALA A 80 9.12 7.25 -9.29
C ALA A 80 9.13 6.54 -7.93
N ILE A 81 7.94 6.24 -7.35
CA ILE A 81 7.82 5.52 -6.07
C ILE A 81 8.31 4.07 -6.21
N THR A 82 8.09 3.41 -7.34
CA THR A 82 8.55 2.02 -7.57
C THR A 82 10.02 1.93 -7.97
N GLY A 83 10.63 3.07 -8.39
CA GLY A 83 12.02 3.13 -8.82
C GLY A 83 12.25 2.74 -10.27
N ASP A 84 11.20 2.72 -11.09
CA ASP A 84 11.31 2.50 -12.54
C ASP A 84 12.18 3.60 -13.19
N PHE A 85 12.19 4.78 -12.58
CA PHE A 85 13.16 5.84 -12.78
C PHE A 85 13.28 6.71 -11.50
N PRO A 86 14.45 7.33 -11.24
CA PRO A 86 14.60 8.26 -10.12
C PRO A 86 13.84 9.56 -10.38
N PRO A 87 13.39 10.28 -9.35
CA PRO A 87 12.89 11.65 -9.49
C PRO A 87 14.03 12.59 -9.97
N THR A 88 13.67 13.69 -10.63
CA THR A 88 14.64 14.73 -11.02
C THR A 88 15.03 15.60 -9.82
N ALA A 89 14.11 15.75 -8.85
CA ALA A 89 14.32 16.44 -7.59
C ALA A 89 13.35 15.88 -6.51
N GLY A 90 13.64 16.20 -5.26
CA GLY A 90 12.87 15.72 -4.11
C GLY A 90 13.35 14.37 -3.58
N ARG A 91 12.65 13.86 -2.57
CA ARG A 91 13.01 12.61 -1.89
C ARG A 91 11.80 11.73 -1.66
N ILE A 92 12.04 10.42 -1.60
CA ILE A 92 11.05 9.39 -1.35
C ILE A 92 11.53 8.56 -0.16
N HIS A 93 10.74 8.54 0.92
CA HIS A 93 11.02 7.73 2.10
C HIS A 93 9.99 6.63 2.24
N PHE A 94 10.44 5.45 2.59
CA PHE A 94 9.62 4.27 2.84
C PHE A 94 9.90 3.75 4.25
N PHE A 95 8.92 3.89 5.14
CA PHE A 95 9.05 3.60 6.57
C PHE A 95 10.28 4.28 7.20
N GLY A 96 10.46 5.57 6.90
CA GLY A 96 11.55 6.40 7.42
C GLY A 96 12.89 6.25 6.69
N GLU A 97 13.04 5.27 5.80
CA GLU A 97 14.27 5.04 5.02
C GLU A 97 14.19 5.75 3.67
N ASP A 98 15.24 6.48 3.30
CA ASP A 98 15.36 7.09 1.98
C ASP A 98 15.56 6.00 0.91
N ILE A 99 14.59 5.89 0.00
CA ILE A 99 14.61 4.94 -1.12
C ILE A 99 14.76 5.63 -2.48
N THR A 100 15.04 6.92 -2.50
CA THR A 100 15.02 7.77 -3.71
C THR A 100 15.82 7.16 -4.86
N GLU A 101 17.02 6.68 -4.59
CA GLU A 101 17.93 6.12 -5.61
C GLU A 101 17.90 4.58 -5.65
N LEU A 102 17.11 3.91 -4.80
CA LEU A 102 17.07 2.44 -4.78
C LEU A 102 16.37 1.88 -6.03
N PRO A 103 16.94 0.84 -6.65
CA PRO A 103 16.32 0.19 -7.80
C PRO A 103 15.04 -0.60 -7.39
N PRO A 104 14.13 -0.92 -8.33
CA PRO A 104 12.85 -1.56 -8.03
C PRO A 104 12.97 -2.85 -7.21
N HIS A 105 13.94 -3.70 -7.52
CA HIS A 105 14.11 -4.99 -6.84
C HIS A 105 14.48 -4.84 -5.35
N GLU A 106 15.16 -3.78 -4.95
CA GLU A 106 15.46 -3.49 -3.55
C GLU A 106 14.23 -2.95 -2.82
N ARG A 107 13.45 -2.05 -3.46
CA ARG A 107 12.17 -1.58 -2.91
C ARG A 107 11.19 -2.73 -2.70
N ILE A 108 11.17 -3.68 -3.64
CA ILE A 108 10.40 -4.93 -3.52
C ILE A 108 10.86 -5.74 -2.29
N ARG A 109 12.16 -5.89 -2.03
CA ARG A 109 12.67 -6.60 -0.85
C ARG A 109 12.30 -5.93 0.46
N LYS A 110 12.15 -4.61 0.45
CA LYS A 110 11.67 -3.84 1.62
C LYS A 110 10.17 -3.97 1.89
N GLY A 111 9.41 -4.59 0.98
CA GLY A 111 7.98 -4.83 1.12
C GLY A 111 7.08 -3.86 0.37
N LEU A 112 7.62 -3.07 -0.56
CA LEU A 112 6.82 -2.30 -1.51
C LEU A 112 6.37 -3.22 -2.66
N ARG A 113 5.10 -3.19 -3.03
CA ARG A 113 4.54 -3.93 -4.18
C ARG A 113 3.74 -2.99 -5.06
N ARG A 114 3.59 -3.37 -6.34
CA ARG A 114 2.72 -2.69 -7.28
C ARG A 114 1.96 -3.69 -8.14
N THR A 115 0.69 -3.42 -8.43
CA THR A 115 -0.02 -4.02 -9.55
C THR A 115 0.21 -3.16 -10.78
N TYR A 116 0.41 -3.78 -11.93
CA TYR A 116 0.62 -3.06 -13.19
C TYR A 116 -0.66 -3.06 -14.02
N GLN A 117 -0.83 -2.05 -14.89
CA GLN A 117 -1.94 -1.98 -15.85
C GLN A 117 -1.94 -3.15 -16.85
N SER A 118 -0.74 -3.60 -17.23
CA SER A 118 -0.59 -4.79 -18.08
C SER A 118 -0.54 -6.04 -17.21
N SER A 119 -1.44 -6.96 -17.46
CA SER A 119 -1.52 -8.22 -16.72
C SER A 119 -0.24 -9.04 -16.89
N LEU A 120 0.40 -9.36 -15.77
CA LEU A 120 1.59 -10.22 -15.71
C LEU A 120 1.21 -11.67 -15.36
N LEU A 121 -0.01 -12.08 -15.66
CA LEU A 121 -0.53 -13.41 -15.35
C LEU A 121 0.00 -14.46 -16.34
N PHE A 122 0.37 -15.61 -15.81
CA PHE A 122 0.69 -16.79 -16.62
C PHE A 122 -0.61 -17.46 -17.06
N ARG A 123 -1.08 -17.13 -18.26
CA ARG A 123 -2.41 -17.50 -18.77
C ARG A 123 -2.63 -19.01 -18.90
N GLU A 124 -1.57 -19.76 -19.19
CA GLU A 124 -1.62 -21.23 -19.34
C GLU A 124 -1.63 -21.97 -18.00
N LEU A 125 -1.28 -21.29 -16.92
CA LEU A 125 -1.28 -21.85 -15.58
C LEU A 125 -2.64 -21.60 -14.90
N THR A 126 -2.92 -22.40 -13.88
CA THR A 126 -4.10 -22.23 -13.02
C THR A 126 -3.95 -21.02 -12.10
N VAL A 127 -5.06 -20.58 -11.51
CA VAL A 127 -5.08 -19.55 -10.47
C VAL A 127 -4.15 -19.91 -9.31
N ARG A 128 -4.23 -21.16 -8.85
CA ARG A 128 -3.38 -21.70 -7.78
C ARG A 128 -1.89 -21.64 -8.14
N GLU A 129 -1.53 -22.02 -9.35
CA GLU A 129 -0.14 -22.03 -9.81
C GLU A 129 0.42 -20.61 -9.92
N ASN A 130 -0.36 -19.65 -10.40
CA ASN A 130 0.03 -18.24 -10.43
C ASN A 130 0.33 -17.71 -9.02
N LEU A 131 -0.56 -17.94 -8.06
CA LEU A 131 -0.35 -17.54 -6.66
C LEU A 131 0.84 -18.27 -6.03
N PHE A 132 1.01 -19.56 -6.33
CA PHE A 132 2.17 -20.33 -5.86
C PHE A 132 3.49 -19.74 -6.36
N LEU A 133 3.56 -19.37 -7.65
CA LEU A 133 4.74 -18.71 -8.22
C LEU A 133 5.00 -17.35 -7.56
N ALA A 134 3.96 -16.56 -7.30
CA ALA A 134 4.09 -15.28 -6.58
C ALA A 134 4.66 -15.48 -5.18
N VAL A 135 4.16 -16.47 -4.41
CA VAL A 135 4.69 -16.83 -3.08
C VAL A 135 6.15 -17.26 -3.18
N ARG A 136 6.50 -18.08 -4.15
CA ARG A 136 7.88 -18.56 -4.35
C ARG A 136 8.84 -17.45 -4.76
N GLY A 137 8.37 -16.52 -5.59
CA GLY A 137 9.17 -15.37 -6.05
C GLY A 137 9.63 -14.45 -4.93
N VAL A 138 8.81 -14.31 -3.87
CA VAL A 138 9.14 -13.44 -2.71
C VAL A 138 9.81 -14.19 -1.56
N ALA A 139 9.69 -15.51 -1.49
CA ALA A 139 10.21 -16.31 -0.37
C ALA A 139 11.75 -16.42 -0.27
N GLY A 140 12.50 -15.75 -1.15
CA GLY A 140 13.97 -15.72 -1.15
C GLY A 140 14.59 -17.12 -1.02
N GLY A 141 15.36 -17.57 -2.00
CA GLY A 141 16.00 -18.89 -1.94
C GLY A 141 15.82 -19.66 -3.24
N ARG A 142 16.31 -19.06 -4.33
CA ARG A 142 16.35 -19.68 -5.68
C ARG A 142 16.96 -21.08 -5.70
N PHE A 143 17.68 -21.46 -4.63
CA PHE A 143 18.45 -22.71 -4.55
C PHE A 143 18.33 -23.42 -3.19
N SER A 144 17.23 -23.26 -2.45
CA SER A 144 17.06 -24.00 -1.20
C SER A 144 16.87 -25.50 -1.50
N PHE A 145 17.87 -26.29 -1.18
CA PHE A 145 17.84 -27.77 -1.22
C PHE A 145 16.85 -28.37 -0.20
N LEU A 146 16.28 -27.58 0.72
CA LEU A 146 15.24 -27.97 1.67
C LEU A 146 13.84 -27.90 1.03
N ARG A 147 13.68 -28.52 -0.13
CA ARG A 147 12.46 -28.49 -0.96
C ARG A 147 11.18 -28.93 -0.22
N ALA A 148 11.23 -29.90 0.67
CA ALA A 148 10.03 -30.45 1.30
C ALA A 148 9.38 -29.47 2.29
N ARG A 149 10.13 -28.85 3.22
CA ARG A 149 9.58 -27.87 4.18
C ARG A 149 9.14 -26.57 3.52
N ALA A 150 9.90 -26.07 2.57
CA ALA A 150 9.55 -24.88 1.80
C ALA A 150 8.29 -25.10 0.93
N GLY A 151 8.07 -26.32 0.43
CA GLY A 151 6.86 -26.71 -0.31
C GLY A 151 5.59 -26.60 0.53
N HIS A 152 5.60 -27.14 1.75
CA HIS A 152 4.44 -27.09 2.65
C HIS A 152 4.08 -25.65 3.09
N ALA A 153 5.07 -24.82 3.39
CA ALA A 153 4.86 -23.41 3.77
C ALA A 153 4.29 -22.61 2.57
N SER A 154 4.84 -22.81 1.37
CA SER A 154 4.36 -22.14 0.14
C SER A 154 2.93 -22.57 -0.20
N THR A 155 2.58 -23.86 -0.05
CA THR A 155 1.24 -24.38 -0.30
C THR A 155 0.22 -23.78 0.67
N ARG A 156 0.57 -23.65 1.97
CA ARG A 156 -0.29 -22.98 2.95
C ARG A 156 -0.50 -21.52 2.60
N ALA A 157 0.58 -20.77 2.35
CA ALA A 157 0.51 -19.39 1.96
C ALA A 157 -0.32 -19.17 0.68
N THR A 158 -0.22 -20.08 -0.30
CA THR A 158 -1.04 -20.04 -1.51
C THR A 158 -2.53 -20.22 -1.19
N ARG A 159 -2.87 -21.13 -0.28
CA ARG A 159 -4.27 -21.33 0.15
C ARG A 159 -4.81 -20.08 0.82
N ASP A 160 -4.04 -19.49 1.74
CA ASP A 160 -4.43 -18.25 2.43
C ASP A 160 -4.63 -17.08 1.42
N LEU A 161 -3.82 -17.01 0.37
CA LEU A 161 -4.00 -16.02 -0.70
C LEU A 161 -5.23 -16.27 -1.56
N LEU A 162 -5.55 -17.53 -1.88
CA LEU A 162 -6.78 -17.90 -2.59
C LEU A 162 -8.03 -17.43 -1.82
N GLU A 163 -8.06 -17.65 -0.52
CA GLU A 163 -9.15 -17.20 0.34
C GLU A 163 -9.25 -15.68 0.40
N ARG A 164 -8.13 -14.98 0.62
CA ARG A 164 -8.09 -13.51 0.68
C ARG A 164 -8.48 -12.86 -0.64
N ALA A 165 -8.05 -13.42 -1.76
CA ALA A 165 -8.42 -12.95 -3.10
C ALA A 165 -9.82 -13.40 -3.53
N ARG A 166 -10.52 -14.21 -2.72
CA ARG A 166 -11.86 -14.79 -3.00
C ARG A 166 -11.89 -15.67 -4.25
N LEU A 167 -10.78 -16.39 -4.52
CA LEU A 167 -10.58 -17.21 -5.72
C LEU A 167 -10.57 -18.71 -5.42
N SER A 168 -10.90 -19.14 -4.19
CA SER A 168 -10.83 -20.56 -3.80
C SER A 168 -11.71 -21.45 -4.67
N HIS A 169 -12.85 -20.94 -5.13
CA HIS A 169 -13.84 -21.69 -5.94
C HIS A 169 -13.38 -21.96 -7.39
N ILE A 170 -12.39 -21.19 -7.89
CA ILE A 170 -11.81 -21.33 -9.23
C ILE A 170 -10.30 -21.60 -9.20
N ALA A 171 -9.79 -22.13 -8.07
CA ALA A 171 -8.36 -22.29 -7.83
C ALA A 171 -7.65 -23.13 -8.93
N ASP A 172 -8.33 -24.10 -9.49
CA ASP A 172 -7.80 -25.05 -10.48
C ASP A 172 -8.18 -24.67 -11.93
N GLU A 173 -8.90 -23.54 -12.13
CA GLU A 173 -9.20 -23.01 -13.45
C GLU A 173 -7.95 -22.34 -14.05
N ARG A 174 -7.78 -22.48 -15.39
CA ARG A 174 -6.73 -21.77 -16.12
C ARG A 174 -7.05 -20.29 -16.22
N VAL A 175 -6.03 -19.45 -16.05
CA VAL A 175 -6.18 -18.00 -16.12
C VAL A 175 -6.70 -17.51 -17.47
N ALA A 176 -6.40 -18.23 -18.56
CA ALA A 176 -6.93 -17.93 -19.88
C ALA A 176 -8.47 -17.94 -19.96
N ASN A 177 -9.13 -18.71 -19.09
CA ASN A 177 -10.59 -18.87 -19.05
C ASN A 177 -11.30 -17.90 -18.09
N LEU A 178 -10.54 -17.12 -17.32
CA LEU A 178 -11.11 -16.22 -16.31
C LEU A 178 -11.75 -14.98 -16.93
N ALA A 179 -12.85 -14.53 -16.35
CA ALA A 179 -13.39 -13.22 -16.60
C ALA A 179 -12.40 -12.12 -16.13
N HIS A 180 -12.52 -10.92 -16.71
CA HIS A 180 -11.59 -9.82 -16.45
C HIS A 180 -11.50 -9.45 -14.96
N GLY A 181 -12.65 -9.40 -14.27
CA GLY A 181 -12.70 -9.16 -12.83
C GLY A 181 -11.96 -10.23 -12.00
N GLN A 182 -12.07 -11.51 -12.39
CA GLN A 182 -11.34 -12.61 -11.72
C GLN A 182 -9.82 -12.51 -11.96
N GLN A 183 -9.41 -12.11 -13.17
CA GLN A 183 -7.99 -11.83 -13.44
C GLN A 183 -7.48 -10.71 -12.58
N ARG A 184 -8.27 -9.63 -12.40
CA ARG A 184 -7.91 -8.51 -11.52
C ARG A 184 -7.84 -8.92 -10.04
N GLN A 185 -8.74 -9.77 -9.56
CA GLN A 185 -8.67 -10.36 -8.22
C GLN A 185 -7.40 -11.20 -8.04
N LEU A 186 -7.00 -11.96 -9.07
CA LEU A 186 -5.77 -12.75 -9.05
C LEU A 186 -4.51 -11.85 -8.98
N GLU A 187 -4.45 -10.76 -9.73
CA GLU A 187 -3.35 -9.78 -9.67
C GLU A 187 -3.22 -9.17 -8.26
N ILE A 188 -4.34 -8.82 -7.65
CA ILE A 188 -4.35 -8.34 -6.25
C ILE A 188 -3.84 -9.45 -5.31
N GLY A 189 -4.32 -10.68 -5.47
CA GLY A 189 -3.85 -11.83 -4.70
C GLY A 189 -2.35 -12.06 -4.83
N MET A 190 -1.80 -11.93 -6.04
CA MET A 190 -0.35 -12.03 -6.26
C MET A 190 0.43 -10.88 -5.61
N ALA A 191 -0.11 -9.66 -5.63
CA ALA A 191 0.50 -8.51 -4.96
C ALA A 191 0.53 -8.67 -3.42
N LEU A 192 -0.40 -9.43 -2.85
CA LEU A 192 -0.43 -9.77 -1.41
C LEU A 192 0.63 -10.80 -1.01
N ALA A 193 1.28 -11.48 -1.96
CA ALA A 193 2.28 -12.49 -1.65
C ALA A 193 3.47 -11.89 -0.88
N GLY A 194 3.92 -12.62 0.14
CA GLY A 194 5.06 -12.23 0.99
C GLY A 194 4.73 -11.14 2.01
N ALA A 195 3.46 -10.91 2.32
CA ALA A 195 3.00 -9.95 3.32
C ALA A 195 3.62 -8.55 3.12
N PRO A 196 3.30 -7.86 2.02
CA PRO A 196 3.86 -6.55 1.73
C PRO A 196 3.49 -5.53 2.82
N ARG A 197 4.36 -4.55 3.04
CA ARG A 197 4.12 -3.45 3.97
C ARG A 197 3.25 -2.35 3.34
N LEU A 198 3.38 -2.15 2.03
CA LEU A 198 2.59 -1.21 1.23
C LEU A 198 2.41 -1.72 -0.19
N ILE A 199 1.19 -1.59 -0.73
CA ILE A 199 0.86 -1.94 -2.10
C ILE A 199 0.43 -0.69 -2.86
N LEU A 200 0.95 -0.54 -4.08
CA LEU A 200 0.51 0.45 -5.05
C LEU A 200 -0.44 -0.21 -6.03
N PHE A 201 -1.71 0.18 -6.04
CA PHE A 201 -2.72 -0.30 -6.99
C PHE A 201 -2.88 0.74 -8.12
N ASP A 202 -2.59 0.33 -9.35
CA ASP A 202 -2.62 1.19 -10.53
C ASP A 202 -3.87 0.90 -11.35
N GLU A 203 -4.88 1.76 -11.23
CA GLU A 203 -6.19 1.69 -11.89
C GLU A 203 -6.84 0.29 -11.86
N PRO A 204 -7.01 -0.32 -10.67
CA PRO A 204 -7.50 -1.70 -10.58
C PRO A 204 -8.96 -1.86 -11.05
N ALA A 205 -9.72 -0.77 -11.15
CA ALA A 205 -11.10 -0.80 -11.63
C ALA A 205 -11.25 -0.58 -13.14
N ALA A 206 -10.14 -0.34 -13.87
CA ALA A 206 -10.20 -0.09 -15.30
C ALA A 206 -10.77 -1.29 -16.06
N GLY A 207 -11.75 -1.06 -16.94
CA GLY A 207 -12.38 -2.09 -17.76
C GLY A 207 -13.35 -3.02 -17.01
N LEU A 208 -13.58 -2.85 -15.72
CA LEU A 208 -14.50 -3.68 -14.94
C LEU A 208 -15.97 -3.25 -15.14
N SER A 209 -16.86 -4.22 -15.24
CA SER A 209 -18.30 -4.03 -15.17
C SER A 209 -18.74 -3.48 -13.80
N PRO A 210 -19.95 -2.91 -13.66
CA PRO A 210 -20.45 -2.44 -12.36
C PRO A 210 -20.53 -3.51 -11.27
N ALA A 211 -20.74 -4.79 -11.64
CA ALA A 211 -20.75 -5.90 -10.71
C ALA A 211 -19.33 -6.20 -10.21
N GLU A 212 -18.35 -6.32 -11.11
CA GLU A 212 -16.95 -6.57 -10.80
C GLU A 212 -16.33 -5.43 -9.97
N ARG A 213 -16.71 -4.17 -10.24
CA ARG A 213 -16.32 -3.01 -9.42
C ARG A 213 -16.78 -3.14 -7.96
N ARG A 214 -18.02 -3.62 -7.73
CA ARG A 214 -18.50 -3.87 -6.35
C ARG A 214 -17.70 -4.97 -5.66
N GLU A 215 -17.34 -6.03 -6.38
CA GLU A 215 -16.50 -7.12 -5.86
C GLU A 215 -15.09 -6.61 -5.54
N LEU A 216 -14.49 -5.79 -6.41
CA LEU A 216 -13.20 -5.14 -6.17
C LEU A 216 -13.23 -4.27 -4.90
N VAL A 217 -14.25 -3.42 -4.75
CA VAL A 217 -14.45 -2.59 -3.54
C VAL A 217 -14.55 -3.47 -2.29
N ALA A 218 -15.33 -4.56 -2.35
CA ALA A 218 -15.47 -5.50 -1.25
C ALA A 218 -14.16 -6.23 -0.91
N LEU A 219 -13.35 -6.55 -1.93
CA LEU A 219 -12.02 -7.14 -1.75
C LEU A 219 -11.06 -6.14 -1.10
N LEU A 220 -10.93 -4.91 -1.61
CA LEU A 220 -10.03 -3.89 -1.06
C LEU A 220 -10.40 -3.53 0.39
N ARG A 221 -11.68 -3.46 0.73
CA ARG A 221 -12.16 -3.24 2.10
C ARG A 221 -11.86 -4.41 3.05
N SER A 222 -11.76 -5.63 2.53
CA SER A 222 -11.44 -6.82 3.33
C SER A 222 -9.95 -6.97 3.63
N LEU A 223 -9.08 -6.14 3.04
CA LEU A 223 -7.66 -6.17 3.32
C LEU A 223 -7.39 -5.83 4.80
N PRO A 224 -6.38 -6.46 5.42
CA PRO A 224 -6.07 -6.23 6.83
C PRO A 224 -5.85 -4.75 7.18
N ALA A 225 -6.33 -4.32 8.34
CA ALA A 225 -6.23 -2.92 8.79
C ALA A 225 -4.78 -2.41 8.86
N HIS A 226 -3.83 -3.28 9.21
CA HIS A 226 -2.41 -2.93 9.28
C HIS A 226 -1.72 -2.78 7.92
N MET A 227 -2.36 -3.22 6.84
CA MET A 227 -1.79 -3.14 5.50
C MET A 227 -2.04 -1.76 4.91
N SER A 228 -0.98 -1.07 4.50
CA SER A 228 -1.10 0.19 3.76
C SER A 228 -1.30 -0.08 2.28
N PHE A 229 -2.09 0.76 1.61
CA PHE A 229 -2.05 0.82 0.16
C PHE A 229 -2.21 2.25 -0.37
N VAL A 230 -1.68 2.49 -1.55
CA VAL A 230 -1.96 3.68 -2.35
C VAL A 230 -2.63 3.25 -3.64
N LEU A 231 -3.79 3.83 -3.93
CA LEU A 231 -4.61 3.55 -5.09
C LEU A 231 -4.53 4.72 -6.07
N ILE A 232 -4.12 4.48 -7.30
CA ILE A 232 -4.41 5.41 -8.40
C ILE A 232 -5.74 5.02 -9.01
N GLU A 233 -6.63 5.98 -9.16
CA GLU A 233 -7.90 5.85 -9.89
C GLU A 233 -8.28 7.15 -10.57
N HIS A 234 -9.08 7.03 -11.60
CA HIS A 234 -9.79 8.13 -12.24
C HIS A 234 -11.28 8.12 -11.90
N ASP A 235 -11.80 7.02 -11.35
CA ASP A 235 -13.17 6.88 -10.86
C ASP A 235 -13.25 7.30 -9.40
N LEU A 236 -13.82 8.48 -9.17
CA LEU A 236 -13.96 9.09 -7.84
C LEU A 236 -14.80 8.18 -6.92
N ASP A 237 -15.92 7.64 -7.43
CA ASP A 237 -16.87 6.85 -6.65
C ASP A 237 -16.24 5.59 -6.06
N ILE A 238 -15.36 4.94 -6.83
CA ILE A 238 -14.66 3.73 -6.36
C ILE A 238 -13.63 4.08 -5.31
N ALA A 239 -12.81 5.09 -5.59
CA ALA A 239 -11.72 5.48 -4.71
C ALA A 239 -12.24 5.93 -3.34
N LEU A 240 -13.24 6.83 -3.31
CA LEU A 240 -13.78 7.37 -2.05
C LEU A 240 -14.41 6.31 -1.14
N ARG A 241 -14.81 5.17 -1.71
CA ARG A 241 -15.38 4.06 -0.92
C ARG A 241 -14.37 3.20 -0.18
N VAL A 242 -13.09 3.23 -0.56
CA VAL A 242 -12.08 2.26 -0.10
C VAL A 242 -10.90 2.88 0.63
N VAL A 243 -10.83 4.23 0.72
CA VAL A 243 -9.68 4.93 1.29
C VAL A 243 -10.05 5.83 2.46
N ASP A 244 -9.03 6.14 3.28
CA ASP A 244 -9.15 7.04 4.44
C ASP A 244 -8.76 8.48 4.07
N ARG A 245 -7.92 8.65 3.04
CA ARG A 245 -7.38 9.94 2.60
C ARG A 245 -7.14 9.96 1.10
N VAL A 246 -7.27 11.13 0.51
CA VAL A 246 -7.17 11.35 -0.94
C VAL A 246 -6.28 12.55 -1.22
N THR A 247 -5.41 12.42 -2.22
CA THR A 247 -4.76 13.55 -2.90
C THR A 247 -5.26 13.60 -4.34
N VAL A 248 -5.72 14.76 -4.76
CA VAL A 248 -6.08 15.04 -6.15
C VAL A 248 -4.91 15.73 -6.84
N MET A 249 -4.46 15.17 -7.95
CA MET A 249 -3.42 15.75 -8.81
C MET A 249 -4.03 16.39 -10.05
N HIS A 250 -3.47 17.50 -10.46
CA HIS A 250 -3.78 18.17 -11.71
C HIS A 250 -2.52 18.80 -12.30
N ASN A 251 -2.26 18.58 -13.60
CA ASN A 251 -1.08 19.11 -14.31
C ASN A 251 0.25 18.88 -13.56
N GLY A 252 0.47 17.67 -13.05
CA GLY A 252 1.70 17.28 -12.36
C GLY A 252 1.80 17.73 -10.91
N ARG A 253 0.87 18.50 -10.37
CA ARG A 253 0.89 19.08 -9.02
C ARG A 253 -0.23 18.56 -8.14
N VAL A 254 -0.06 18.67 -6.83
CA VAL A 254 -1.13 18.46 -5.87
C VAL A 254 -2.10 19.64 -5.93
N LEU A 255 -3.36 19.36 -6.23
CA LEU A 255 -4.44 20.32 -6.19
C LEU A 255 -5.05 20.41 -4.79
N ARG A 256 -5.41 19.26 -4.23
CA ARG A 256 -6.08 19.14 -2.92
C ARG A 256 -5.71 17.84 -2.24
N THR A 257 -5.64 17.86 -0.92
CA THR A 257 -5.54 16.66 -0.08
C THR A 257 -6.55 16.74 1.05
N GLY A 258 -7.32 15.68 1.28
CA GLY A 258 -8.35 15.65 2.31
C GLY A 258 -8.91 14.26 2.58
N SER A 259 -9.91 14.19 3.45
CA SER A 259 -10.76 13.02 3.61
C SER A 259 -11.65 12.80 2.37
N PRO A 260 -12.21 11.60 2.17
CA PRO A 260 -13.16 11.34 1.09
C PRO A 260 -14.27 12.38 1.00
N SER A 261 -14.88 12.75 2.13
CA SER A 261 -15.97 13.71 2.18
C SER A 261 -15.54 15.15 1.83
N GLU A 262 -14.33 15.57 2.23
CA GLU A 262 -13.78 16.88 1.86
C GLU A 262 -13.51 16.96 0.35
N ILE A 263 -12.99 15.88 -0.25
CA ILE A 263 -12.71 15.82 -1.69
C ILE A 263 -13.99 15.76 -2.51
N GLU A 264 -14.98 14.99 -2.07
CA GLU A 264 -16.29 14.88 -2.74
C GLU A 264 -17.01 16.23 -2.84
N ASN A 265 -16.90 17.06 -1.79
CA ASN A 265 -17.56 18.36 -1.70
C ASN A 265 -16.70 19.54 -2.19
N ASP A 266 -15.47 19.30 -2.65
CA ASP A 266 -14.58 20.37 -3.13
C ASP A 266 -14.98 20.83 -4.54
N ALA A 267 -15.33 22.11 -4.68
CA ALA A 267 -15.81 22.68 -5.94
C ALA A 267 -14.76 22.64 -7.07
N GLN A 268 -13.47 22.77 -6.75
CA GLN A 268 -12.40 22.69 -7.76
C GLN A 268 -12.23 21.25 -8.26
N VAL A 269 -12.31 20.28 -7.36
CA VAL A 269 -12.28 18.86 -7.72
C VAL A 269 -13.46 18.50 -8.59
N GLN A 270 -14.68 18.90 -8.19
CA GLN A 270 -15.90 18.67 -8.98
C GLN A 270 -15.80 19.28 -10.38
N ALA A 271 -15.30 20.51 -10.52
CA ALA A 271 -15.14 21.16 -11.82
C ALA A 271 -14.22 20.37 -12.78
N ILE A 272 -13.11 19.79 -12.27
CA ILE A 272 -12.19 18.98 -13.06
C ILE A 272 -12.86 17.68 -13.54
N TYR A 273 -13.61 17.01 -12.64
CA TYR A 273 -14.25 15.73 -12.97
C TYR A 273 -15.54 15.89 -13.80
N MET A 274 -16.31 16.99 -13.62
CA MET A 274 -17.47 17.30 -14.45
C MET A 274 -17.07 17.77 -15.85
N GLY A 275 -15.99 18.56 -15.98
CA GLY A 275 -15.47 18.99 -17.27
C GLY A 275 -14.87 17.88 -18.13
N SER A 276 -14.59 16.72 -17.56
CA SER A 276 -14.04 15.55 -18.25
C SER A 276 -15.10 14.57 -18.80
N ARG A 277 -16.41 14.88 -18.62
CA ARG A 277 -17.54 14.05 -19.09
C ARG A 277 -18.06 14.41 -20.49
N HIS A 278 -17.26 15.17 -21.28
CA HIS A 278 -17.60 15.50 -22.67
C HIS A 278 -16.70 14.77 -23.67
#